data_d517e8bfd9ac1e4593c12675fab55819
#
_entry.id   d517e8bfd9ac1e4593c12675fab55819
#
_cell.length_a   1.000
_cell.length_b   1.000
_cell.length_c   1.000
_cell.angle_alpha   90.00
_cell.angle_beta   90.00
_cell.angle_gamma   90.00
#
_symmetry.space_group_name_H-M   'P 1'
#
loop_
_entity.id
_entity.type
_entity.pdbx_description
1 polymer ?
#
loop_
_entity_poly.entity_id
_entity_poly.type
_entity_poly.pdbx_seq_one_letter_code
_entity_poly.pdbx_strand_id
1 'polypeptide(L)'
;MDVIQAFLDGVAIAAIFNGAVATLVLINPRFFFDSYPKAIQKATPEQMTKQEKKINGILTVFIVGICFAYSTASVLHKGITGFWNVFWTGYIQWSILNLGDFFLLDFLLFQGKYKNKIVIPGTEGHKDYEFNNWMKHLAVVEHFLVIPFLFIPVVSAIQALFIVFLGR
;
A
#
# COMPACT_ATOMS: atom_id res chain seq x y z
N MET A 1 25.00 1.89 -2.50
CA MET A 1 23.67 1.47 -1.94
C MET A 1 23.92 0.51 -0.80
N ASP A 2 23.37 0.78 0.38
CA ASP A 2 23.37 -0.13 1.53
C ASP A 2 22.05 -0.91 1.54
N VAL A 3 22.10 -2.19 1.18
CA VAL A 3 20.92 -3.06 1.05
C VAL A 3 20.26 -3.32 2.40
N ILE A 4 21.07 -3.51 3.46
CA ILE A 4 20.53 -3.79 4.82
C ILE A 4 19.75 -2.59 5.31
N GLN A 5 20.28 -1.40 5.10
CA GLN A 5 19.60 -0.18 5.50
C GLN A 5 18.35 0.07 4.65
N ALA A 6 18.41 -0.15 3.33
CA ALA A 6 17.22 -0.04 2.49
C ALA A 6 16.12 -1.02 2.95
N PHE A 7 16.49 -2.22 3.38
CA PHE A 7 15.56 -3.18 3.97
C PHE A 7 14.94 -2.67 5.27
N LEU A 8 15.74 -2.16 6.21
CA LEU A 8 15.25 -1.63 7.50
C LEU A 8 14.31 -0.44 7.31
N ASP A 9 14.68 0.48 6.41
CA ASP A 9 13.81 1.60 6.05
C ASP A 9 12.51 1.13 5.38
N GLY A 10 12.59 0.08 4.54
CA GLY A 10 11.43 -0.59 3.97
C GLY A 10 10.50 -1.17 5.04
N VAL A 11 11.06 -1.80 6.08
CA VAL A 11 10.27 -2.29 7.24
C VAL A 11 9.60 -1.12 7.98
N ALA A 12 10.32 -0.01 8.16
CA ALA A 12 9.76 1.16 8.82
C ALA A 12 8.55 1.75 8.05
N ILE A 13 8.68 1.96 6.73
CA ILE A 13 7.55 2.43 5.93
C ILE A 13 6.43 1.42 5.82
N ALA A 14 6.73 0.11 5.82
CA ALA A 14 5.73 -0.95 5.89
C ALA A 14 4.93 -0.88 7.21
N ALA A 15 5.59 -0.65 8.35
CA ALA A 15 4.92 -0.49 9.63
C ALA A 15 4.02 0.75 9.66
N ILE A 16 4.48 1.89 9.11
CA ILE A 16 3.69 3.12 8.99
C ILE A 16 2.45 2.87 8.12
N PHE A 17 2.65 2.35 6.92
CA PHE A 17 1.57 2.11 5.95
C PHE A 17 0.54 1.13 6.50
N ASN A 18 0.98 -0.08 6.86
CA ASN A 18 0.09 -1.15 7.32
C ASN A 18 -0.61 -0.80 8.64
N GLY A 19 0.07 -0.11 9.55
CA GLY A 19 -0.54 0.38 10.79
C GLY A 19 -1.66 1.39 10.52
N ALA A 20 -1.43 2.34 9.62
CA ALA A 20 -2.43 3.34 9.25
C ALA A 20 -3.62 2.69 8.52
N VAL A 21 -3.38 1.86 7.50
CA VAL A 21 -4.43 1.19 6.72
C VAL A 21 -5.24 0.26 7.62
N ALA A 22 -4.59 -0.60 8.42
CA ALA A 22 -5.27 -1.49 9.35
C ALA A 22 -6.19 -0.72 10.32
N THR A 23 -5.68 0.36 10.91
CA THR A 23 -6.45 1.19 11.83
C THR A 23 -7.70 1.76 11.16
N LEU A 24 -7.55 2.35 9.98
CA LEU A 24 -8.65 2.96 9.25
C LEU A 24 -9.70 1.92 8.82
N VAL A 25 -9.27 0.78 8.26
CA VAL A 25 -10.19 -0.27 7.81
C VAL A 25 -10.93 -0.90 9.00
N LEU A 26 -10.28 -1.06 10.16
CA LEU A 26 -10.93 -1.58 11.37
C LEU A 26 -11.93 -0.59 11.99
N ILE A 27 -11.75 0.72 11.78
CA ILE A 27 -12.72 1.75 12.18
C ILE A 27 -13.91 1.74 11.23
N ASN A 28 -13.66 1.74 9.93
CA ASN A 28 -14.71 1.69 8.91
C ASN A 28 -14.18 1.01 7.64
N PRO A 29 -14.70 -0.19 7.28
CA PRO A 29 -14.23 -0.92 6.09
C PRO A 29 -14.49 -0.18 4.77
N ARG A 30 -15.31 0.88 4.75
CA ARG A 30 -15.51 1.74 3.58
C ARG A 30 -14.33 2.68 3.31
N PHE A 31 -13.45 2.93 4.29
CA PHE A 31 -12.13 3.47 3.97
C PHE A 31 -11.39 2.45 3.10
N PHE A 32 -10.83 2.84 2.00
CA PHE A 32 -10.24 1.95 0.99
C PHE A 32 -11.23 1.05 0.23
N PHE A 33 -12.51 1.44 0.13
CA PHE A 33 -13.54 0.71 -0.64
C PHE A 33 -13.07 0.34 -2.05
N ASP A 34 -12.35 1.23 -2.73
CA ASP A 34 -11.85 1.01 -4.09
C ASP A 34 -10.78 -0.08 -4.17
N SER A 35 -10.18 -0.47 -3.03
CA SER A 35 -9.21 -1.57 -2.92
C SER A 35 -9.86 -2.95 -2.70
N TYR A 36 -11.19 -3.03 -2.58
CA TYR A 36 -11.89 -4.32 -2.50
C TYR A 36 -12.06 -4.97 -3.88
N PRO A 37 -12.23 -6.31 -3.95
CA PRO A 37 -12.60 -7.00 -5.19
C PRO A 37 -13.80 -6.34 -5.87
N LYS A 38 -13.73 -6.17 -7.19
CA LYS A 38 -14.79 -5.47 -7.94
C LYS A 38 -16.17 -6.09 -7.80
N ALA A 39 -16.25 -7.40 -7.54
CA ALA A 39 -17.52 -8.08 -7.30
C ALA A 39 -18.16 -7.63 -5.97
N ILE A 40 -17.37 -7.44 -4.90
CA ILE A 40 -17.84 -6.90 -3.62
C ILE A 40 -18.29 -5.46 -3.80
N GLN A 41 -17.50 -4.62 -4.49
CA GLN A 41 -17.89 -3.23 -4.76
C GLN A 41 -19.24 -3.13 -5.48
N LYS A 42 -19.48 -4.02 -6.46
CA LYS A 42 -20.77 -4.07 -7.20
C LYS A 42 -21.92 -4.61 -6.37
N ALA A 43 -21.65 -5.54 -5.44
CA ALA A 43 -22.67 -6.14 -4.57
C ALA A 43 -23.06 -5.20 -3.42
N THR A 44 -22.27 -4.15 -3.13
CA THR A 44 -22.55 -3.21 -2.05
C THR A 44 -23.85 -2.42 -2.35
N PRO A 45 -24.86 -2.47 -1.46
CA PRO A 45 -26.14 -1.80 -1.70
C PRO A 45 -26.00 -0.28 -1.85
N GLU A 46 -25.19 0.32 -1.01
CA GLU A 46 -24.91 1.76 -1.03
C GLU A 46 -23.56 2.05 -1.65
N GLN A 47 -23.57 2.58 -2.86
CA GLN A 47 -22.35 3.01 -3.53
C GLN A 47 -21.71 4.21 -2.82
N MET A 48 -20.38 4.37 -2.98
CA MET A 48 -19.69 5.51 -2.38
C MET A 48 -20.18 6.84 -2.92
N THR A 49 -20.45 7.74 -1.99
CA THR A 49 -20.72 9.15 -2.31
C THR A 49 -19.46 9.84 -2.84
N LYS A 50 -19.64 10.98 -3.52
CA LYS A 50 -18.51 11.81 -3.99
C LYS A 50 -17.62 12.26 -2.83
N GLN A 51 -18.22 12.54 -1.66
CA GLN A 51 -17.48 12.97 -0.47
C GLN A 51 -16.62 11.83 0.10
N GLU A 52 -17.18 10.61 0.23
CA GLU A 52 -16.43 9.44 0.69
C GLU A 52 -15.23 9.15 -0.24
N LYS A 53 -15.44 9.17 -1.56
CA LYS A 53 -14.34 9.00 -2.54
C LYS A 53 -13.26 10.05 -2.39
N LYS A 54 -13.63 11.31 -2.15
CA LYS A 54 -12.67 12.39 -1.91
C LYS A 54 -11.88 12.15 -0.63
N ILE A 55 -12.54 11.76 0.47
CA ILE A 55 -11.88 11.47 1.75
C ILE A 55 -10.92 10.29 1.59
N ASN A 56 -11.36 9.19 0.95
CA ASN A 56 -10.50 8.03 0.72
C ASN A 56 -9.27 8.39 -0.11
N GLY A 57 -9.45 9.17 -1.18
CA GLY A 57 -8.32 9.65 -1.99
C GLY A 57 -7.34 10.51 -1.19
N ILE A 58 -7.82 11.41 -0.33
CA ILE A 58 -6.97 12.24 0.54
C ILE A 58 -6.21 11.38 1.53
N LEU A 59 -6.87 10.40 2.17
CA LEU A 59 -6.23 9.49 3.13
C LEU A 59 -5.12 8.66 2.44
N THR A 60 -5.42 8.10 1.27
CA THR A 60 -4.43 7.33 0.49
C THR A 60 -3.23 8.18 0.14
N VAL A 61 -3.44 9.37 -0.44
CA VAL A 61 -2.36 10.30 -0.81
C VAL A 61 -1.55 10.72 0.41
N PHE A 62 -2.21 10.95 1.55
CA PHE A 62 -1.54 11.35 2.79
C PHE A 62 -0.65 10.22 3.34
N ILE A 63 -1.15 8.98 3.42
CA ILE A 63 -0.39 7.82 3.91
C ILE A 63 0.80 7.53 2.99
N VAL A 64 0.56 7.45 1.68
CA VAL A 64 1.62 7.23 0.68
C VAL A 64 2.63 8.38 0.71
N GLY A 65 2.16 9.62 0.88
CA GLY A 65 3.00 10.82 1.01
C GLY A 65 3.94 10.77 2.22
N ILE A 66 3.45 10.30 3.38
CA ILE A 66 4.30 10.09 4.57
C ILE A 66 5.36 9.03 4.30
N CYS A 67 4.99 7.90 3.68
CA CYS A 67 5.93 6.84 3.33
C CYS A 67 6.99 7.36 2.34
N PHE A 68 6.58 8.13 1.33
CA PHE A 68 7.48 8.75 0.37
C PHE A 68 8.42 9.77 1.03
N ALA A 69 7.91 10.61 1.91
CA ALA A 69 8.72 11.59 2.64
C ALA A 69 9.76 10.91 3.54
N TYR A 70 9.36 9.86 4.29
CA TYR A 70 10.29 9.08 5.11
C TYR A 70 11.37 8.41 4.25
N SER A 71 10.97 7.71 3.19
CA SER A 71 11.89 7.04 2.25
C SER A 71 12.90 8.05 1.66
N THR A 72 12.42 9.20 1.22
CA THR A 72 13.26 10.27 0.65
C THR A 72 14.21 10.86 1.71
N ALA A 73 13.71 11.14 2.92
CA ALA A 73 14.52 11.66 4.01
C ALA A 73 15.64 10.68 4.41
N SER A 74 15.35 9.38 4.46
CA SER A 74 16.35 8.34 4.73
C SER A 74 17.46 8.34 3.69
N VAL A 75 17.11 8.38 2.39
CA VAL A 75 18.09 8.41 1.29
C VAL A 75 18.97 9.66 1.36
N LEU A 76 18.38 10.84 1.62
CA LEU A 76 19.10 12.11 1.77
C LEU A 76 20.03 12.11 2.99
N HIS A 77 19.53 11.64 4.14
CA HIS A 77 20.32 11.58 5.39
C HIS A 77 21.55 10.71 5.24
N LYS A 78 21.48 9.65 4.42
CA LYS A 78 22.61 8.75 4.16
C LYS A 78 23.52 9.22 3.03
N GLY A 79 23.26 10.35 2.42
CA GLY A 79 24.06 10.88 1.32
C GLY A 79 24.08 9.98 0.10
N ILE A 80 23.02 9.17 -0.13
CA ILE A 80 22.91 8.34 -1.32
C ILE A 80 22.64 9.25 -2.52
N THR A 81 23.55 9.23 -3.50
CA THR A 81 23.50 10.07 -4.69
C THR A 81 23.49 9.24 -5.97
N GLY A 82 23.16 9.89 -7.08
CA GLY A 82 23.07 9.28 -8.39
C GLY A 82 21.76 8.53 -8.61
N PHE A 83 21.15 8.77 -9.80
CA PHE A 83 19.81 8.28 -10.13
C PHE A 83 19.62 6.77 -9.83
N TRP A 84 20.50 5.92 -10.31
CA TRP A 84 20.33 4.47 -10.16
C TRP A 84 20.49 3.98 -8.73
N ASN A 85 21.39 4.60 -7.94
CA ASN A 85 21.53 4.23 -6.53
C ASN A 85 20.27 4.59 -5.73
N VAL A 86 19.72 5.77 -5.97
CA VAL A 86 18.47 6.21 -5.33
C VAL A 86 17.30 5.35 -5.80
N PHE A 87 17.19 5.12 -7.10
CA PHE A 87 16.14 4.29 -7.69
C PHE A 87 16.08 2.89 -7.06
N TRP A 88 17.19 2.17 -7.04
CA TRP A 88 17.21 0.83 -6.47
C TRP A 88 17.04 0.80 -4.96
N THR A 89 17.51 1.83 -4.23
CA THR A 89 17.23 1.98 -2.80
C THR A 89 15.73 2.14 -2.56
N GLY A 90 15.08 3.04 -3.27
CA GLY A 90 13.63 3.21 -3.21
C GLY A 90 12.87 1.96 -3.63
N TYR A 91 13.30 1.30 -4.71
CA TYR A 91 12.67 0.07 -5.19
C TYR A 91 12.67 -1.03 -4.10
N ILE A 92 13.78 -1.21 -3.38
CA ILE A 92 13.85 -2.16 -2.26
C ILE A 92 12.91 -1.74 -1.14
N GLN A 93 12.92 -0.48 -0.71
CA GLN A 93 12.08 0.04 0.36
C GLN A 93 10.59 -0.20 0.06
N TRP A 94 10.14 0.20 -1.12
CA TRP A 94 8.74 0.04 -1.55
C TRP A 94 8.36 -1.43 -1.79
N SER A 95 9.31 -2.28 -2.20
CA SER A 95 9.06 -3.72 -2.31
C SER A 95 8.83 -4.37 -0.95
N ILE A 96 9.58 -3.96 0.08
CA ILE A 96 9.38 -4.44 1.46
C ILE A 96 8.03 -3.96 2.00
N LEU A 97 7.64 -2.70 1.72
CA LEU A 97 6.30 -2.20 2.07
C LEU A 97 5.22 -3.07 1.42
N ASN A 98 5.32 -3.32 0.11
CA ASN A 98 4.36 -4.13 -0.64
C ASN A 98 4.24 -5.56 -0.11
N LEU A 99 5.37 -6.21 0.21
CA LEU A 99 5.36 -7.54 0.83
C LEU A 99 4.75 -7.48 2.24
N GLY A 100 5.04 -6.44 3.01
CA GLY A 100 4.41 -6.20 4.31
C GLY A 100 2.89 -6.06 4.20
N ASP A 101 2.41 -5.32 3.22
CA ASP A 101 0.99 -5.13 2.93
C ASP A 101 0.32 -6.49 2.62
N PHE A 102 0.87 -7.25 1.69
CA PHE A 102 0.38 -8.58 1.37
C PHE A 102 0.31 -9.51 2.60
N PHE A 103 1.42 -9.63 3.36
CA PHE A 103 1.46 -10.58 4.48
C PHE A 103 0.70 -10.09 5.70
N LEU A 104 0.77 -8.81 6.06
CA LEU A 104 0.16 -8.29 7.28
C LEU A 104 -1.31 -7.95 7.08
N LEU A 105 -1.68 -7.29 5.98
CA LEU A 105 -3.06 -6.91 5.74
C LEU A 105 -3.85 -8.03 5.07
N ASP A 106 -3.48 -8.43 3.86
CA ASP A 106 -4.30 -9.38 3.10
C ASP A 106 -4.31 -10.76 3.73
N PHE A 107 -3.15 -11.27 4.15
CA PHE A 107 -3.07 -12.63 4.68
C PHE A 107 -3.44 -12.71 6.17
N LEU A 108 -2.81 -11.92 7.05
CA LEU A 108 -3.02 -12.05 8.50
C LEU A 108 -4.25 -11.30 8.99
N LEU A 109 -4.42 -10.04 8.60
CA LEU A 109 -5.51 -9.21 9.11
C LEU A 109 -6.85 -9.57 8.44
N PHE A 110 -6.90 -9.51 7.11
CA PHE A 110 -8.15 -9.62 6.36
C PHE A 110 -8.63 -11.06 6.22
N GLN A 111 -7.75 -12.04 6.20
CA GLN A 111 -8.13 -13.45 6.15
C GLN A 111 -8.01 -14.17 7.50
N GLY A 112 -7.49 -13.47 8.53
CA GLY A 112 -7.33 -14.01 9.89
C GLY A 112 -8.43 -13.58 10.85
N LYS A 113 -8.02 -13.24 12.08
CA LYS A 113 -8.90 -12.94 13.23
C LYS A 113 -9.90 -11.81 12.98
N TYR A 114 -9.56 -10.85 12.14
CA TYR A 114 -10.37 -9.65 11.88
C TYR A 114 -11.20 -9.71 10.60
N LYS A 115 -11.27 -10.86 9.94
CA LYS A 115 -12.01 -11.07 8.69
C LYS A 115 -13.44 -10.48 8.74
N ASN A 116 -14.16 -10.68 9.82
CA ASN A 116 -15.52 -10.15 9.96
C ASN A 116 -15.58 -8.62 10.11
N LYS A 117 -14.47 -7.97 10.47
CA LYS A 117 -14.40 -6.52 10.64
C LYS A 117 -14.22 -5.76 9.32
N ILE A 118 -13.74 -6.46 8.30
CA ILE A 118 -13.54 -5.87 6.98
C ILE A 118 -14.75 -6.06 6.05
N VAL A 119 -15.77 -6.79 6.49
CA VAL A 119 -16.97 -6.99 5.67
C VAL A 119 -17.74 -5.67 5.54
N ILE A 120 -17.94 -5.25 4.30
CA ILE A 120 -18.74 -4.06 4.00
C ILE A 120 -20.20 -4.38 4.28
N PRO A 121 -20.93 -3.52 5.01
CA PRO A 121 -22.35 -3.75 5.32
C PRO A 121 -23.18 -4.01 4.06
N GLY A 122 -24.01 -5.06 4.11
CA GLY A 122 -24.84 -5.51 3.01
C GLY A 122 -24.14 -6.43 1.99
N THR A 123 -22.90 -6.83 2.27
CA THR A 123 -22.15 -7.80 1.44
C THR A 123 -21.75 -9.04 2.21
N GLU A 124 -22.37 -9.29 3.37
CA GLU A 124 -22.11 -10.44 4.22
C GLU A 124 -22.30 -11.75 3.45
N GLY A 125 -21.34 -12.66 3.60
CA GLY A 125 -21.38 -13.96 2.91
C GLY A 125 -20.99 -13.91 1.43
N HIS A 126 -20.54 -12.77 0.90
CA HIS A 126 -20.06 -12.73 -0.48
C HIS A 126 -18.81 -13.62 -0.63
N LYS A 127 -18.82 -14.48 -1.66
CA LYS A 127 -17.76 -15.48 -1.89
C LYS A 127 -16.35 -14.91 -2.06
N ASP A 128 -16.22 -13.66 -2.46
CA ASP A 128 -14.92 -13.02 -2.65
C ASP A 128 -14.25 -12.63 -1.32
N TYR A 129 -14.94 -12.78 -0.18
CA TYR A 129 -14.28 -12.76 1.14
C TYR A 129 -13.67 -14.11 1.52
N GLU A 130 -13.91 -15.18 0.79
CA GLU A 130 -13.22 -16.45 1.00
C GLU A 130 -11.76 -16.33 0.59
N PHE A 131 -10.87 -16.98 1.35
CA PHE A 131 -9.43 -16.88 1.18
C PHE A 131 -8.97 -17.05 -0.28
N ASN A 132 -9.40 -18.12 -0.94
CA ASN A 132 -8.96 -18.42 -2.29
C ASN A 132 -9.40 -17.35 -3.31
N ASN A 133 -10.62 -16.82 -3.16
CA ASN A 133 -11.16 -15.82 -4.07
C ASN A 133 -10.50 -14.46 -3.81
N TRP A 134 -10.31 -14.08 -2.54
CA TRP A 134 -9.59 -12.87 -2.16
C TRP A 134 -8.18 -12.87 -2.74
N MET A 135 -7.43 -13.94 -2.52
CA MET A 135 -6.06 -14.07 -3.06
C MET A 135 -6.04 -14.02 -4.58
N LYS A 136 -6.93 -14.75 -5.26
CA LYS A 136 -6.98 -14.81 -6.72
C LYS A 136 -7.44 -13.50 -7.37
N HIS A 137 -8.46 -12.86 -6.83
CA HIS A 137 -9.12 -11.72 -7.48
C HIS A 137 -8.53 -10.37 -7.10
N LEU A 138 -7.75 -10.31 -6.04
CA LEU A 138 -7.15 -9.09 -5.54
C LEU A 138 -5.67 -9.27 -5.21
N ALA A 139 -5.36 -9.90 -4.08
CA ALA A 139 -4.06 -9.81 -3.45
C ALA A 139 -2.89 -10.26 -4.35
N VAL A 140 -3.00 -11.43 -4.99
CA VAL A 140 -1.90 -11.94 -5.84
C VAL A 140 -1.67 -11.06 -7.06
N VAL A 141 -2.74 -10.64 -7.73
CA VAL A 141 -2.62 -9.79 -8.93
C VAL A 141 -2.03 -8.43 -8.58
N GLU A 142 -2.51 -7.83 -7.50
CA GLU A 142 -2.06 -6.50 -7.06
C GLU A 142 -0.60 -6.53 -6.60
N HIS A 143 -0.26 -7.40 -5.65
CA HIS A 143 1.05 -7.41 -5.00
C HIS A 143 2.18 -8.06 -5.81
N PHE A 144 1.89 -8.95 -6.74
CA PHE A 144 2.93 -9.64 -7.51
C PHE A 144 2.99 -9.26 -8.99
N LEU A 145 1.98 -8.55 -9.51
CA LEU A 145 1.97 -8.08 -10.89
C LEU A 145 1.90 -6.55 -10.99
N VAL A 146 0.86 -5.92 -10.43
CA VAL A 146 0.62 -4.48 -10.64
C VAL A 146 1.61 -3.63 -9.87
N ILE A 147 1.71 -3.82 -8.56
CA ILE A 147 2.56 -2.98 -7.72
C ILE A 147 4.04 -3.11 -8.08
N PRO A 148 4.66 -4.31 -8.18
CA PRO A 148 6.09 -4.43 -8.46
C PRO A 148 6.50 -3.92 -9.85
N PHE A 149 5.66 -4.10 -10.85
CA PHE A 149 6.03 -3.77 -12.23
C PHE A 149 5.53 -2.41 -12.70
N LEU A 150 4.58 -1.80 -11.99
CA LEU A 150 4.05 -0.50 -12.38
C LEU A 150 4.28 0.56 -11.28
N PHE A 151 3.72 0.36 -10.08
CA PHE A 151 3.75 1.38 -9.03
C PHE A 151 5.16 1.61 -8.47
N ILE A 152 5.86 0.55 -8.05
CA ILE A 152 7.18 0.66 -7.40
C ILE A 152 8.22 1.29 -8.35
N PRO A 153 8.36 0.88 -9.62
CA PRO A 153 9.28 1.54 -10.54
C PRO A 153 8.98 3.04 -10.71
N VAL A 154 7.71 3.40 -10.82
CA VAL A 154 7.30 4.81 -11.02
C VAL A 154 7.64 5.64 -9.79
N VAL A 155 7.25 5.21 -8.58
CA VAL A 155 7.53 5.96 -7.35
C VAL A 155 9.02 6.06 -7.07
N SER A 156 9.78 5.00 -7.34
CA SER A 156 11.24 4.98 -7.17
C SER A 156 11.94 5.91 -8.18
N ALA A 157 11.44 5.97 -9.42
CA ALA A 157 11.97 6.90 -10.43
C ALA A 157 11.65 8.37 -10.06
N ILE A 158 10.44 8.65 -9.58
CA ILE A 158 10.07 9.99 -9.09
C ILE A 158 10.98 10.40 -7.94
N GLN A 159 11.22 9.51 -6.98
CA GLN A 159 12.12 9.76 -5.85
C GLN A 159 13.55 10.04 -6.31
N ALA A 160 14.06 9.24 -7.25
CA ALA A 160 15.40 9.41 -7.80
C ALA A 160 15.55 10.74 -8.55
N LEU A 161 14.58 11.11 -9.37
CA LEU A 161 14.56 12.40 -10.08
C LEU A 161 14.51 13.57 -9.09
N PHE A 162 13.65 13.48 -8.07
CA PHE A 162 13.49 14.51 -7.05
C PHE A 162 14.80 14.75 -6.29
N ILE A 163 15.48 13.68 -5.84
CA ILE A 163 16.75 13.80 -5.08
C ILE A 163 17.88 14.32 -5.98
N VAL A 164 17.99 13.84 -7.22
CA VAL A 164 19.00 14.33 -8.18
C VAL A 164 18.77 15.80 -8.52
N PHE A 165 17.50 16.24 -8.60
CA PHE A 165 17.17 17.64 -8.85
C PHE A 165 17.51 18.54 -7.65
N LEU A 166 17.23 18.09 -6.41
CA LEU A 166 17.56 18.84 -5.20
C LEU A 166 19.08 18.90 -4.93
N GLY A 167 19.86 17.93 -5.40
CA GLY A 167 21.31 17.86 -5.22
C GLY A 167 22.12 18.69 -6.22
N ARG A 168 21.44 19.40 -7.14
CA ARG A 168 22.06 20.37 -8.06
C ARG A 168 22.06 21.77 -7.47
#